data_7f619ce4f07dd1de6e17a950cdd737f6
#
_entry.id   7f619ce4f07dd1de6e17a950cdd737f6
#
_cell.length_a   1.000
_cell.length_b   1.000
_cell.length_c   1.000
_cell.angle_alpha   90.00
_cell.angle_beta   90.00
_cell.angle_gamma   90.00
#
_symmetry.space_group_name_H-M   'P 1'
#
loop_
_entity.id
_entity.type
_entity.pdbx_description
1 polymer ?
#
loop_
_entity_poly.entity_id
_entity_poly.type
_entity_poly.pdbx_seq_one_letter_code
_entity_poly.pdbx_strand_id
1 'polypeptide(L)'
;MGKKLVVGLLSVFLIVMIILSLQGISSAGSGGKLRGGSTIGVIEINGPISGGAGGGIMSGYTANAMELMDIIRRAADREDIKAVVLRIDSPGGSAVASQEIALELDRLREKGKKIIVSMGDTCASGGYWIACSSDYIMANGATLTGSIGVIMQLSNLEGLYEKLGIREEVIKSGEHKDMGSVTRDMTEEERQILKDIVGDSYDQFLEQILKGRQGKITR
;
A
#
# COMPACT_ATOMS: atom_id res chain seq x y z
N MET A 1 17.19 -49.51 -16.61
CA MET A 1 16.53 -49.06 -15.36
C MET A 1 15.03 -49.01 -15.62
N GLY A 2 14.24 -49.88 -14.98
CA GLY A 2 12.85 -50.14 -15.37
C GLY A 2 11.90 -48.98 -14.99
N LYS A 3 10.88 -48.73 -15.84
CA LYS A 3 9.82 -47.73 -15.63
C LYS A 3 9.24 -47.72 -14.19
N LYS A 4 9.19 -48.91 -13.55
CA LYS A 4 8.72 -49.06 -12.16
C LYS A 4 9.62 -48.40 -11.13
N LEU A 5 10.94 -48.34 -11.36
CA LEU A 5 11.91 -47.70 -10.47
C LEU A 5 11.80 -46.16 -10.54
N VAL A 6 11.59 -45.63 -11.75
CA VAL A 6 11.40 -44.18 -11.96
C VAL A 6 10.09 -43.67 -11.32
N VAL A 7 9.01 -44.45 -11.48
CA VAL A 7 7.71 -44.11 -10.84
C VAL A 7 7.83 -44.19 -9.32
N GLY A 8 8.53 -45.15 -8.75
CA GLY A 8 8.76 -45.23 -7.31
C GLY A 8 9.56 -44.05 -6.77
N LEU A 9 10.61 -43.60 -7.45
CA LEU A 9 11.40 -42.44 -7.06
C LEU A 9 10.60 -41.13 -7.13
N LEU A 10 9.78 -40.98 -8.18
CA LEU A 10 8.89 -39.79 -8.30
C LEU A 10 7.83 -39.76 -7.20
N SER A 11 7.27 -40.92 -6.83
CA SER A 11 6.29 -41.00 -5.74
C SER A 11 6.90 -40.66 -4.39
N VAL A 12 8.10 -41.13 -4.10
CA VAL A 12 8.85 -40.81 -2.87
C VAL A 12 9.19 -39.30 -2.83
N PHE A 13 9.64 -38.73 -3.95
CA PHE A 13 9.92 -37.30 -4.03
C PHE A 13 8.66 -36.45 -3.78
N LEU A 14 7.53 -36.83 -4.36
CA LEU A 14 6.25 -36.15 -4.14
C LEU A 14 5.80 -36.22 -2.68
N ILE A 15 5.94 -37.37 -2.04
CA ILE A 15 5.61 -37.56 -0.62
C ILE A 15 6.52 -36.70 0.27
N VAL A 16 7.82 -36.65 -0.01
CA VAL A 16 8.76 -35.79 0.72
C VAL A 16 8.41 -34.30 0.56
N MET A 17 8.05 -33.85 -0.63
CA MET A 17 7.62 -32.50 -0.89
C MET A 17 6.31 -32.15 -0.14
N ILE A 18 5.36 -33.06 -0.06
CA ILE A 18 4.12 -32.89 0.72
C ILE A 18 4.43 -32.81 2.21
N ILE A 19 5.31 -33.66 2.73
CA ILE A 19 5.70 -33.64 4.15
C ILE A 19 6.43 -32.33 4.49
N LEU A 20 7.33 -31.85 3.63
CA LEU A 20 8.04 -30.59 3.83
C LEU A 20 7.08 -29.39 3.77
N SER A 21 6.07 -29.42 2.88
CA SER A 21 5.05 -28.36 2.82
C SER A 21 4.16 -28.35 4.06
N LEU A 22 3.80 -29.49 4.60
CA LEU A 22 3.01 -29.62 5.84
C LEU A 22 3.82 -29.19 7.08
N GLN A 23 5.13 -29.41 7.12
CA GLN A 23 5.99 -28.94 8.20
C GLN A 23 6.19 -27.41 8.17
N GLY A 24 6.19 -26.79 6.97
CA GLY A 24 6.23 -25.33 6.81
C GLY A 24 4.99 -24.62 7.36
N ILE A 25 3.83 -25.29 7.39
CA ILE A 25 2.57 -24.75 7.89
C ILE A 25 2.49 -24.82 9.44
N SER A 26 3.21 -25.73 10.09
CA SER A 26 3.20 -25.89 11.55
C SER A 26 4.03 -24.86 12.33
N SER A 27 4.79 -23.98 11.66
CA SER A 27 5.69 -23.03 12.32
C SER A 27 5.07 -21.67 12.64
N ALA A 28 3.81 -21.45 12.28
CA ALA A 28 3.09 -20.19 12.52
C ALA A 28 2.05 -20.35 13.63
N GLY A 29 2.47 -20.60 14.86
CA GLY A 29 1.50 -20.76 15.94
C GLY A 29 2.06 -21.03 17.33
N SER A 30 3.15 -20.37 17.73
CA SER A 30 3.48 -20.26 19.15
C SER A 30 2.66 -19.15 19.78
N GLY A 31 1.38 -19.41 19.99
CA GLY A 31 0.51 -18.60 20.81
C GLY A 31 0.92 -18.71 22.28
N GLY A 32 1.93 -17.98 22.69
CA GLY A 32 2.20 -17.74 24.08
C GLY A 32 0.96 -17.11 24.73
N LYS A 33 0.37 -17.74 25.73
CA LYS A 33 -0.64 -17.12 26.60
C LYS A 33 0.00 -15.92 27.27
N LEU A 34 -0.21 -14.72 26.71
CA LEU A 34 0.15 -13.47 27.36
C LEU A 34 -0.70 -13.37 28.65
N ARG A 35 -0.02 -13.40 29.81
CA ARG A 35 -0.61 -13.04 31.11
C ARG A 35 -1.15 -11.62 31.00
N GLY A 36 -2.35 -11.37 31.57
CA GLY A 36 -3.09 -10.12 31.49
C GLY A 36 -2.25 -8.88 31.85
N GLY A 37 -1.67 -8.26 30.82
CA GLY A 37 -0.95 -7.00 30.84
C GLY A 37 -1.31 -6.20 29.59
N SER A 38 -1.14 -4.89 29.65
CA SER A 38 -1.32 -4.04 28.47
C SER A 38 -0.29 -4.42 27.38
N THR A 39 -0.76 -4.62 26.17
CA THR A 39 0.05 -5.03 25.01
C THR A 39 0.22 -3.84 24.06
N ILE A 40 1.39 -3.74 23.43
CA ILE A 40 1.65 -2.83 22.32
C ILE A 40 1.59 -3.65 21.03
N GLY A 41 0.72 -3.25 20.11
CA GLY A 41 0.67 -3.82 18.77
C GLY A 41 1.78 -3.24 17.89
N VAL A 42 2.37 -4.06 17.04
CA VAL A 42 3.27 -3.59 15.98
C VAL A 42 2.64 -3.93 14.63
N ILE A 43 2.54 -2.93 13.78
CA ILE A 43 2.02 -3.06 12.41
C ILE A 43 3.11 -2.55 11.46
N GLU A 44 3.48 -3.36 10.49
CA GLU A 44 4.50 -3.01 9.49
C GLU A 44 3.84 -2.63 8.16
N ILE A 45 4.32 -1.54 7.56
CA ILE A 45 3.91 -1.04 6.25
C ILE A 45 5.17 -0.98 5.39
N ASN A 46 5.40 -2.02 4.61
CA ASN A 46 6.62 -2.19 3.83
C ASN A 46 6.34 -2.15 2.32
N GLY A 47 7.13 -1.39 1.58
CA GLY A 47 7.05 -1.27 0.11
C GLY A 47 5.92 -0.35 -0.38
N PRO A 48 5.64 -0.33 -1.71
CA PRO A 48 4.62 0.52 -2.31
C PRO A 48 3.21 0.20 -1.80
N ILE A 49 2.42 1.24 -1.51
CA ILE A 49 1.03 1.12 -1.04
C ILE A 49 0.10 0.90 -2.22
N SER A 50 -0.72 -0.16 -2.16
CA SER A 50 -1.69 -0.50 -3.20
C SER A 50 -3.08 -0.77 -2.63
N GLY A 51 -4.12 -0.40 -3.39
CA GLY A 51 -5.53 -0.64 -3.01
C GLY A 51 -6.08 -2.00 -3.45
N GLY A 52 -5.38 -2.70 -4.33
CA GLY A 52 -5.83 -3.98 -4.89
C GLY A 52 -5.15 -5.20 -4.27
N ALA A 53 -5.71 -6.38 -4.52
CA ALA A 53 -5.05 -7.65 -4.22
C ALA A 53 -3.82 -7.80 -5.13
N GLY A 54 -2.75 -7.16 -4.75
CA GLY A 54 -1.45 -7.23 -5.45
C GLY A 54 -0.73 -8.54 -5.16
N GLY A 55 -1.27 -9.64 -5.63
CA GLY A 55 -0.73 -10.99 -5.45
C GLY A 55 -0.28 -11.65 -6.75
N GLY A 56 0.39 -10.92 -7.63
CA GLY A 56 1.13 -11.57 -8.72
C GLY A 56 2.47 -12.09 -8.19
N ILE A 57 2.85 -13.30 -8.61
CA ILE A 57 4.15 -13.92 -8.26
C ILE A 57 5.36 -13.01 -8.58
N MET A 58 5.16 -11.94 -9.34
CA MET A 58 6.16 -10.94 -9.72
C MET A 58 5.99 -9.56 -9.06
N SER A 59 4.91 -9.32 -8.29
CA SER A 59 4.81 -8.11 -7.49
C SER A 59 5.55 -8.34 -6.18
N GLY A 60 6.71 -7.74 -6.03
CA GLY A 60 7.47 -7.71 -4.79
C GLY A 60 6.61 -7.29 -3.59
N TYR A 61 7.18 -7.21 -2.42
CA TYR A 61 6.48 -6.77 -1.21
C TYR A 61 5.73 -5.46 -1.45
N THR A 62 4.40 -5.52 -1.45
CA THR A 62 3.53 -4.34 -1.52
C THR A 62 2.70 -4.26 -0.25
N ALA A 63 2.56 -3.05 0.28
CA ALA A 63 1.66 -2.78 1.40
C ALA A 63 0.21 -2.78 0.87
N ASN A 64 -0.51 -3.88 1.10
CA ASN A 64 -1.90 -4.03 0.68
C ASN A 64 -2.83 -3.30 1.66
N ALA A 65 -3.59 -2.33 1.16
CA ALA A 65 -4.47 -1.53 2.02
C ALA A 65 -5.56 -2.35 2.70
N MET A 66 -6.16 -3.31 2.01
CA MET A 66 -7.24 -4.14 2.58
C MET A 66 -6.73 -4.98 3.77
N GLU A 67 -5.55 -5.58 3.62
CA GLU A 67 -4.92 -6.36 4.70
C GLU A 67 -4.55 -5.46 5.88
N LEU A 68 -3.96 -4.29 5.61
CA LEU A 68 -3.58 -3.33 6.64
C LEU A 68 -4.80 -2.80 7.40
N MET A 69 -5.88 -2.43 6.70
CA MET A 69 -7.12 -2.00 7.34
C MET A 69 -7.71 -3.08 8.22
N ASP A 70 -7.69 -4.35 7.79
CA ASP A 70 -8.17 -5.47 8.60
C ASP A 70 -7.31 -5.68 9.86
N ILE A 71 -5.98 -5.57 9.75
CA ILE A 71 -5.07 -5.62 10.91
C ILE A 71 -5.34 -4.46 11.87
N ILE A 72 -5.55 -3.24 11.37
CA ILE A 72 -5.83 -2.06 12.18
C ILE A 72 -7.17 -2.23 12.91
N ARG A 73 -8.23 -2.71 12.23
CA ARG A 73 -9.54 -3.00 12.85
C ARG A 73 -9.43 -4.03 13.96
N ARG A 74 -8.73 -5.14 13.72
CA ARG A 74 -8.47 -6.15 14.76
C ARG A 74 -7.72 -5.57 15.95
N ALA A 75 -6.72 -4.71 15.71
CA ALA A 75 -6.02 -4.02 16.79
C ALA A 75 -6.95 -3.06 17.56
N ALA A 76 -7.89 -2.42 16.85
CA ALA A 76 -8.89 -1.54 17.45
C ALA A 76 -9.85 -2.27 18.38
N ASP A 77 -10.24 -3.50 18.06
CA ASP A 77 -11.22 -4.28 18.81
C ASP A 77 -10.59 -5.03 20.01
N ARG A 78 -9.31 -5.18 20.07
CA ARG A 78 -8.61 -5.87 21.18
C ARG A 78 -8.43 -4.94 22.38
N GLU A 79 -9.03 -5.26 23.51
CA GLU A 79 -8.97 -4.46 24.74
C GLU A 79 -7.58 -4.46 25.41
N ASP A 80 -6.79 -5.52 25.21
CA ASP A 80 -5.44 -5.64 25.76
C ASP A 80 -4.41 -4.75 25.01
N ILE A 81 -4.67 -4.36 23.75
CA ILE A 81 -3.82 -3.43 22.99
C ILE A 81 -4.14 -2.01 23.44
N LYS A 82 -3.17 -1.31 24.03
CA LYS A 82 -3.30 0.09 24.48
C LYS A 82 -2.63 1.09 23.54
N ALA A 83 -1.65 0.63 22.78
CA ALA A 83 -0.95 1.45 21.80
C ALA A 83 -0.54 0.60 20.59
N VAL A 84 -0.33 1.27 19.46
CA VAL A 84 0.18 0.66 18.23
C VAL A 84 1.43 1.41 17.78
N VAL A 85 2.46 0.66 17.45
CA VAL A 85 3.63 1.17 16.73
C VAL A 85 3.45 0.81 15.25
N LEU A 86 3.43 1.83 14.40
CA LEU A 86 3.48 1.66 12.94
C LEU A 86 4.93 1.75 12.50
N ARG A 87 5.51 0.66 12.05
CA ARG A 87 6.79 0.67 11.36
C ARG A 87 6.53 0.89 9.87
N ILE A 88 6.94 2.04 9.33
CA ILE A 88 6.69 2.40 7.95
C ILE A 88 8.01 2.46 7.19
N ASP A 89 8.16 1.62 6.17
CA ASP A 89 9.25 1.65 5.20
C ASP A 89 8.67 1.59 3.78
N SER A 90 8.18 2.73 3.31
CA SER A 90 7.37 2.84 2.10
C SER A 90 7.64 4.14 1.33
N PRO A 91 7.82 4.06 0.01
CA PRO A 91 7.90 5.24 -0.85
C PRO A 91 6.54 5.92 -1.08
N GLY A 92 5.46 5.37 -0.52
CA GLY A 92 4.08 5.75 -0.82
C GLY A 92 3.43 4.86 -1.87
N GLY A 93 2.47 5.40 -2.62
CA GLY A 93 1.73 4.66 -3.63
C GLY A 93 0.36 5.26 -3.89
N SER A 94 -0.68 4.43 -3.95
CA SER A 94 -2.06 4.88 -4.19
C SER A 94 -2.51 5.89 -3.15
N ALA A 95 -2.97 7.07 -3.60
CA ALA A 95 -3.51 8.11 -2.75
C ALA A 95 -4.77 7.63 -2.00
N VAL A 96 -5.68 6.97 -2.71
CA VAL A 96 -6.91 6.41 -2.13
C VAL A 96 -6.60 5.39 -1.05
N ALA A 97 -5.72 4.42 -1.33
CA ALA A 97 -5.32 3.41 -0.36
C ALA A 97 -4.66 4.03 0.89
N SER A 98 -3.83 5.06 0.71
CA SER A 98 -3.20 5.78 1.83
C SER A 98 -4.24 6.52 2.68
N GLN A 99 -5.23 7.12 2.05
CA GLN A 99 -6.34 7.79 2.71
C GLN A 99 -7.21 6.79 3.51
N GLU A 100 -7.56 5.65 2.92
CA GLU A 100 -8.37 4.62 3.58
C GLU A 100 -7.65 4.06 4.82
N ILE A 101 -6.35 3.79 4.73
CA ILE A 101 -5.54 3.37 5.88
C ILE A 101 -5.52 4.47 6.95
N ALA A 102 -5.33 5.73 6.56
CA ALA A 102 -5.32 6.87 7.48
C ALA A 102 -6.66 7.01 8.23
N LEU A 103 -7.79 6.82 7.56
CA LEU A 103 -9.13 6.82 8.17
C LEU A 103 -9.30 5.70 9.21
N GLU A 104 -8.80 4.50 8.94
CA GLU A 104 -8.85 3.41 9.94
C GLU A 104 -7.95 3.70 11.15
N LEU A 105 -6.82 4.36 10.96
CA LEU A 105 -5.98 4.81 12.06
C LEU A 105 -6.66 5.89 12.90
N ASP A 106 -7.37 6.83 12.27
CA ASP A 106 -8.16 7.83 12.99
C ASP A 106 -9.23 7.15 13.87
N ARG A 107 -9.95 6.13 13.36
CA ARG A 107 -10.90 5.33 14.15
C ARG A 107 -10.23 4.59 15.32
N LEU A 108 -9.02 4.08 15.11
CA LEU A 108 -8.22 3.46 16.19
C LEU A 108 -7.92 4.47 17.31
N ARG A 109 -7.58 5.71 16.95
CA ARG A 109 -7.36 6.81 17.92
C ARG A 109 -8.63 7.21 18.65
N GLU A 110 -9.77 7.28 17.96
CA GLU A 110 -11.09 7.55 18.56
C GLU A 110 -11.47 6.50 19.63
N LYS A 111 -11.00 5.26 19.48
CA LYS A 111 -11.11 4.21 20.53
C LYS A 111 -10.10 4.39 21.68
N GLY A 112 -9.39 5.53 21.73
CA GLY A 112 -8.46 5.88 22.81
C GLY A 112 -7.09 5.21 22.73
N LYS A 113 -6.73 4.58 21.63
CA LYS A 113 -5.45 3.91 21.46
C LYS A 113 -4.41 4.89 20.90
N LYS A 114 -3.19 4.84 21.45
CA LYS A 114 -2.09 5.67 20.99
C LYS A 114 -1.41 5.07 19.77
N ILE A 115 -1.05 5.92 18.81
CA ILE A 115 -0.34 5.53 17.59
C ILE A 115 1.00 6.24 17.54
N ILE A 116 2.06 5.47 17.45
CA ILE A 116 3.43 5.95 17.31
C ILE A 116 3.97 5.45 15.98
N VAL A 117 4.47 6.33 15.15
CA VAL A 117 5.14 5.96 13.90
C VAL A 117 6.64 5.86 14.12
N SER A 118 7.23 4.77 13.67
CA SER A 118 8.67 4.58 13.50
C SER A 118 8.97 4.48 12.01
N MET A 119 9.59 5.53 11.46
CA MET A 119 9.96 5.55 10.04
C MET A 119 11.17 4.64 9.80
N GLY A 120 11.15 3.92 8.68
CA GLY A 120 12.27 3.15 8.14
C GLY A 120 13.25 3.99 7.35
N ASP A 121 13.85 3.39 6.35
CA ASP A 121 14.71 4.10 5.40
C ASP A 121 13.91 5.11 4.59
N THR A 122 12.67 4.74 4.24
CA THR A 122 11.75 5.60 3.50
C THR A 122 10.38 5.65 4.16
N CYS A 123 9.83 6.85 4.34
CA CYS A 123 8.43 7.07 4.73
C CYS A 123 7.94 8.32 4.01
N ALA A 124 7.59 8.18 2.73
CA ALA A 124 7.38 9.28 1.82
C ALA A 124 6.02 9.21 1.13
N SER A 125 5.52 10.35 0.62
CA SER A 125 4.26 10.44 -0.12
C SER A 125 3.10 9.79 0.65
N GLY A 126 2.40 8.79 0.11
CA GLY A 126 1.35 8.04 0.80
C GLY A 126 1.79 7.45 2.16
N GLY A 127 3.07 7.07 2.32
CA GLY A 127 3.61 6.62 3.61
C GLY A 127 3.63 7.76 4.65
N TYR A 128 3.98 8.97 4.23
CA TYR A 128 3.92 10.15 5.09
C TYR A 128 2.47 10.58 5.37
N TRP A 129 1.57 10.45 4.39
CA TRP A 129 0.12 10.64 4.59
C TRP A 129 -0.39 9.81 5.76
N ILE A 130 -0.12 8.50 5.73
CA ILE A 130 -0.49 7.56 6.80
C ILE A 130 0.17 7.95 8.12
N ALA A 131 1.46 8.31 8.10
CA ALA A 131 2.19 8.71 9.30
C ALA A 131 1.55 9.92 10.00
N CYS A 132 0.92 10.82 9.25
CA CYS A 132 0.25 12.00 9.80
C CYS A 132 -0.98 11.65 10.67
N SER A 133 -1.57 10.46 10.56
CA SER A 133 -2.65 9.99 11.45
C SER A 133 -2.17 9.57 12.84
N SER A 134 -0.88 9.71 13.16
CA SER A 134 -0.30 9.28 14.44
C SER A 134 -0.19 10.40 15.48
N ASP A 135 -0.14 9.99 16.76
CA ASP A 135 0.15 10.90 17.87
C ASP A 135 1.61 11.37 17.87
N TYR A 136 2.54 10.48 17.47
CA TYR A 136 3.97 10.75 17.49
C TYR A 136 4.68 10.10 16.29
N ILE A 137 5.65 10.82 15.73
CA ILE A 137 6.48 10.36 14.62
C ILE A 137 7.94 10.39 15.02
N MET A 138 8.63 9.27 14.82
CA MET A 138 10.06 9.12 15.02
C MET A 138 10.72 8.75 13.69
N ALA A 139 11.79 9.45 13.36
CA ALA A 139 12.59 9.20 12.17
C ALA A 139 14.09 9.25 12.51
N ASN A 140 14.91 8.52 11.78
CA ASN A 140 16.35 8.69 11.79
C ASN A 140 16.74 9.91 10.95
N GLY A 141 17.91 10.48 11.21
CA GLY A 141 18.40 11.63 10.45
C GLY A 141 18.60 11.34 8.94
N ALA A 142 18.76 10.07 8.58
CA ALA A 142 18.93 9.62 7.19
C ALA A 142 17.62 9.12 6.54
N THR A 143 16.50 9.12 7.26
CA THR A 143 15.21 8.71 6.70
C THR A 143 14.78 9.64 5.57
N LEU A 144 14.47 9.08 4.40
CA LEU A 144 13.83 9.81 3.31
C LEU A 144 12.33 9.95 3.63
N THR A 145 11.86 11.20 3.80
CA THR A 145 10.46 11.47 4.15
C THR A 145 9.91 12.70 3.42
N GLY A 146 8.66 13.05 3.70
CA GLY A 146 7.98 14.12 2.98
C GLY A 146 7.47 13.64 1.63
N SER A 147 8.02 14.13 0.52
CA SER A 147 7.49 13.90 -0.84
C SER A 147 6.00 14.20 -0.92
N ILE A 148 5.63 15.39 -0.40
CA ILE A 148 4.25 15.86 -0.31
C ILE A 148 3.83 16.33 -1.69
N GLY A 149 3.15 15.45 -2.42
CA GLY A 149 2.71 15.70 -3.78
C GLY A 149 1.93 14.56 -4.36
N VAL A 150 1.20 14.85 -5.44
CA VAL A 150 0.43 13.89 -6.22
C VAL A 150 0.87 13.95 -7.67
N ILE A 151 1.09 12.82 -8.28
CA ILE A 151 1.46 12.72 -9.70
C ILE A 151 0.49 11.80 -10.43
N MET A 152 0.23 12.11 -11.70
CA MET A 152 -0.41 11.21 -12.66
C MET A 152 0.51 11.12 -13.88
N GLN A 153 1.01 9.92 -14.16
CA GLN A 153 1.89 9.69 -15.32
C GLN A 153 1.09 9.02 -16.42
N LEU A 154 1.12 9.64 -17.60
CA LEU A 154 0.50 9.12 -18.79
C LEU A 154 1.56 9.06 -19.90
N SER A 155 1.55 7.99 -20.68
CA SER A 155 2.47 7.81 -21.80
C SER A 155 1.73 8.09 -23.10
N ASN A 156 2.36 8.78 -24.04
CA ASN A 156 1.90 8.88 -25.42
C ASN A 156 2.76 7.96 -26.30
N LEU A 157 2.16 7.01 -26.96
CA LEU A 157 2.80 6.03 -27.85
C LEU A 157 2.34 6.21 -29.32
N GLU A 158 1.63 7.30 -29.66
CA GLU A 158 1.10 7.58 -31.00
C GLU A 158 2.18 7.41 -32.08
N GLY A 159 3.33 8.08 -31.92
CA GLY A 159 4.42 7.98 -32.89
C GLY A 159 5.07 6.58 -32.96
N LEU A 160 4.93 5.73 -31.95
CA LEU A 160 5.35 4.33 -32.02
C LEU A 160 4.34 3.51 -32.84
N TYR A 161 3.06 3.71 -32.59
CA TYR A 161 1.97 3.03 -33.33
C TYR A 161 2.03 3.34 -34.82
N GLU A 162 2.26 4.61 -35.19
CA GLU A 162 2.46 5.02 -36.58
C GLU A 162 3.64 4.26 -37.25
N LYS A 163 4.78 4.18 -36.59
CA LYS A 163 5.95 3.45 -37.07
C LYS A 163 5.73 1.96 -37.27
N LEU A 164 4.83 1.37 -36.47
CA LEU A 164 4.45 -0.05 -36.54
C LEU A 164 3.28 -0.29 -37.51
N GLY A 165 2.69 0.76 -38.07
CA GLY A 165 1.51 0.64 -38.93
C GLY A 165 0.24 0.22 -38.17
N ILE A 166 0.22 0.41 -36.84
CA ILE A 166 -0.94 0.09 -35.99
C ILE A 166 -1.85 1.31 -35.97
N ARG A 167 -3.15 1.08 -36.22
CA ARG A 167 -4.19 2.10 -36.11
C ARG A 167 -5.24 1.63 -35.13
N GLU A 168 -5.64 2.51 -34.25
CA GLU A 168 -6.72 2.31 -33.29
C GLU A 168 -7.92 3.14 -33.74
N GLU A 169 -9.08 2.51 -33.82
CA GLU A 169 -10.36 3.19 -34.08
C GLU A 169 -11.19 3.17 -32.81
N VAL A 170 -11.41 4.34 -32.24
CA VAL A 170 -12.14 4.49 -30.98
C VAL A 170 -13.55 4.94 -31.22
N ILE A 171 -14.54 4.10 -30.93
CA ILE A 171 -15.97 4.44 -30.94
C ILE A 171 -16.39 4.72 -29.49
N LYS A 172 -16.71 5.97 -29.17
CA LYS A 172 -17.00 6.43 -27.81
C LYS A 172 -18.33 7.15 -27.70
N SER A 173 -18.99 7.01 -26.56
CA SER A 173 -20.27 7.66 -26.27
C SER A 173 -20.15 9.07 -25.69
N GLY A 174 -18.96 9.52 -25.34
CA GLY A 174 -18.71 10.84 -24.79
C GLY A 174 -17.31 11.34 -25.16
N GLU A 175 -17.16 12.65 -25.22
CA GLU A 175 -15.96 13.31 -25.70
C GLU A 175 -14.68 12.91 -24.97
N HIS A 176 -14.71 12.88 -23.64
CA HIS A 176 -13.57 12.57 -22.79
C HIS A 176 -13.48 11.10 -22.36
N LYS A 177 -14.25 10.18 -23.00
CA LYS A 177 -14.30 8.77 -22.55
C LYS A 177 -12.98 8.03 -22.72
N ASP A 178 -12.14 8.47 -23.65
CA ASP A 178 -10.80 7.96 -23.94
C ASP A 178 -9.69 8.91 -23.46
N MET A 179 -10.01 9.81 -22.52
CA MET A 179 -9.03 10.69 -21.89
C MET A 179 -7.88 9.87 -21.26
N GLY A 180 -6.64 10.26 -21.58
CA GLY A 180 -5.46 9.49 -21.19
C GLY A 180 -5.11 8.34 -22.13
N SER A 181 -5.75 8.25 -23.32
CA SER A 181 -5.34 7.31 -24.37
C SER A 181 -3.86 7.44 -24.68
N VAL A 182 -3.22 6.29 -24.90
CA VAL A 182 -1.80 6.23 -25.29
C VAL A 182 -1.60 6.44 -26.80
N THR A 183 -2.69 6.48 -27.59
CA THR A 183 -2.66 6.46 -29.06
C THR A 183 -2.97 7.78 -29.70
N ARG A 184 -3.19 8.82 -28.91
CA ARG A 184 -3.39 10.18 -29.38
C ARG A 184 -2.90 11.21 -28.38
N ASP A 185 -2.67 12.41 -28.86
CA ASP A 185 -2.43 13.55 -27.99
C ASP A 185 -3.67 13.87 -27.14
N MET A 186 -3.40 14.33 -25.93
CA MET A 186 -4.41 14.82 -25.00
C MET A 186 -4.81 16.24 -25.37
N THR A 187 -6.10 16.55 -25.33
CA THR A 187 -6.58 17.92 -25.49
C THR A 187 -6.24 18.78 -24.27
N GLU A 188 -6.25 20.10 -24.43
CA GLU A 188 -5.99 21.00 -23.30
C GLU A 188 -7.10 20.93 -22.25
N GLU A 189 -8.33 20.69 -22.65
CA GLU A 189 -9.48 20.49 -21.75
C GLU A 189 -9.30 19.21 -20.90
N GLU A 190 -8.95 18.10 -21.54
CA GLU A 190 -8.64 16.85 -20.83
C GLU A 190 -7.47 17.01 -19.88
N ARG A 191 -6.44 17.74 -20.27
CA ARG A 191 -5.30 18.08 -19.43
C ARG A 191 -5.71 18.87 -18.19
N GLN A 192 -6.63 19.82 -18.37
CA GLN A 192 -7.13 20.62 -17.25
C GLN A 192 -7.96 19.76 -16.27
N ILE A 193 -8.83 18.90 -16.78
CA ILE A 193 -9.59 17.95 -15.95
C ILE A 193 -8.66 17.10 -15.08
N LEU A 194 -7.58 16.57 -15.68
CA LEU A 194 -6.62 15.75 -14.92
C LEU A 194 -5.79 16.57 -13.93
N LYS A 195 -5.44 17.81 -14.26
CA LYS A 195 -4.78 18.73 -13.32
C LYS A 195 -5.65 19.02 -12.10
N ASP A 196 -6.95 19.22 -12.31
CA ASP A 196 -7.91 19.48 -11.24
C ASP A 196 -8.02 18.27 -10.29
N ILE A 197 -8.13 17.04 -10.84
CA ILE A 197 -8.13 15.80 -10.06
C ILE A 197 -6.85 15.65 -9.22
N VAL A 198 -5.69 15.96 -9.81
CA VAL A 198 -4.40 15.92 -9.10
C VAL A 198 -4.36 17.00 -8.01
N GLY A 199 -4.89 18.19 -8.32
CA GLY A 199 -4.99 19.32 -7.38
C GLY A 199 -5.86 18.98 -6.18
N ASP A 200 -7.06 18.44 -6.39
CA ASP A 200 -7.97 18.02 -5.33
C ASP A 200 -7.34 16.95 -4.42
N SER A 201 -6.65 15.98 -5.02
CA SER A 201 -5.94 14.93 -4.27
C SER A 201 -4.78 15.52 -3.44
N TYR A 202 -4.08 16.53 -3.98
CA TYR A 202 -3.02 17.23 -3.28
C TYR A 202 -3.55 18.05 -2.09
N ASP A 203 -4.66 18.77 -2.27
CA ASP A 203 -5.29 19.53 -1.19
C ASP A 203 -5.74 18.62 -0.05
N GLN A 204 -6.33 17.45 -0.35
CA GLN A 204 -6.67 16.44 0.66
C GLN A 204 -5.43 15.95 1.41
N PHE A 205 -4.28 15.79 0.72
CA PHE A 205 -3.03 15.43 1.39
C PHE A 205 -2.58 16.54 2.35
N LEU A 206 -2.62 17.78 1.92
CA LEU A 206 -2.28 18.92 2.79
C LEU A 206 -3.20 19.02 4.01
N GLU A 207 -4.51 18.81 3.83
CA GLU A 207 -5.48 18.78 4.92
C GLU A 207 -5.14 17.69 5.95
N GLN A 208 -4.80 16.47 5.49
CA GLN A 208 -4.40 15.39 6.38
C GLN A 208 -3.13 15.73 7.19
N ILE A 209 -2.16 16.38 6.54
CA ILE A 209 -0.94 16.84 7.22
C ILE A 209 -1.28 17.88 8.29
N LEU A 210 -2.05 18.91 7.92
CA LEU A 210 -2.45 19.97 8.84
C LEU A 210 -3.23 19.41 10.03
N LYS A 211 -4.19 18.52 9.79
CA LYS A 211 -4.96 17.83 10.82
C LYS A 211 -4.05 17.03 11.77
N GLY A 212 -3.18 16.20 11.21
CA GLY A 212 -2.35 15.29 11.99
C GLY A 212 -1.15 15.95 12.67
N ARG A 213 -0.72 17.11 12.17
CA ARG A 213 0.44 17.86 12.68
C ARG A 213 0.04 19.22 13.28
N GLN A 214 -1.23 19.38 13.67
CA GLN A 214 -1.77 20.60 14.23
C GLN A 214 -0.92 21.13 15.39
N GLY A 215 -0.57 22.42 15.32
CA GLY A 215 0.29 23.09 16.31
C GLY A 215 1.80 22.79 16.18
N LYS A 216 2.21 21.93 15.23
CA LYS A 216 3.62 21.61 14.99
C LYS A 216 4.12 22.14 13.67
N ILE A 217 3.23 22.40 12.72
CA ILE A 217 3.52 22.99 11.42
C ILE A 217 2.49 24.05 11.06
N THR A 218 2.87 25.00 10.21
CA THR A 218 2.00 25.98 9.57
C THR A 218 2.07 25.78 8.05
N ARG A 219 1.01 26.18 7.35
CA ARG A 219 0.93 26.12 5.88
C ARG A 219 1.86 27.14 5.24
#